data_5713c9b28fd3c62122cda8f8f896c1d1
#
_entry.id   5713c9b28fd3c62122cda8f8f896c1d1
#
_cell.length_a   1.000
_cell.length_b   1.000
_cell.length_c   1.000
_cell.angle_alpha   90.00
_cell.angle_beta   90.00
_cell.angle_gamma   90.00
#
_symmetry.space_group_name_H-M   'P 1'
#
loop_
_entity.id
_entity.type
_entity.pdbx_description
1 polymer ?
#
loop_
_entity_poly.entity_id
_entity_poly.type
_entity_poly.pdbx_seq_one_letter_code
_entity_poly.pdbx_strand_id
1 'polypeptide(L)'
;MGSVERTIRCWCDRLDAAFQLGASEPTQLGIAGSALSKSDDSAAVSKANERLVHASQAARFSVELKDKETELVLSNACSFTLLVSSRWGHDPQRHRKLGQYLMRSASEARIQQTVLLVAVGSAVEPWARRASKLTGASMLRIGFEERAGRSRPQILVRCSGHVMMTRDQGAITMADRIDALYVRRGGHIEHCLIKRLEQPTHHQLRVGITSLPNCAGFQLMQAGAIGWFVPEQTEPADPVRKSVHVGSSGERVAVKQSSGQEPQAGLFAARAWLEEMDGWLVHCTRASNGPWPDETRAQYQDTILTGDSQHANRTALDALSRIIQSRQLLASAIVSSREYPVVCFSAVPLLRLLQQRCFRAHVHRWDYEPYGIAVRLEVVRRLGGLPVIYGQPEDREKLSSGQRFRYQALGKSVDWRKEKEWRIAGNLPLRTLQEDDVRVFA
;
A
#
# COMPACT_ATOMS: atom_id res chain seq x y z
N MET A 1 -36.07 -8.31 -23.93
CA MET A 1 -34.62 -8.38 -23.63
C MET A 1 -34.42 -7.81 -22.25
N GLY A 2 -33.91 -8.61 -21.32
CA GLY A 2 -33.71 -8.22 -19.93
C GLY A 2 -32.68 -7.11 -19.77
N SER A 3 -32.67 -6.42 -18.63
CA SER A 3 -31.72 -5.36 -18.31
C SER A 3 -30.25 -5.85 -18.39
N VAL A 4 -29.99 -7.04 -17.89
CA VAL A 4 -28.68 -7.71 -17.89
C VAL A 4 -28.19 -7.99 -19.30
N GLU A 5 -29.03 -8.54 -20.17
CA GLU A 5 -28.67 -8.82 -21.57
C GLU A 5 -28.31 -7.55 -22.34
N ARG A 6 -29.04 -6.44 -22.10
CA ARG A 6 -28.69 -5.14 -22.69
C ARG A 6 -27.34 -4.63 -22.22
N THR A 7 -27.04 -4.75 -20.93
CA THR A 7 -25.75 -4.35 -20.36
C THR A 7 -24.61 -5.16 -20.97
N ILE A 8 -24.75 -6.48 -21.03
CA ILE A 8 -23.73 -7.37 -21.58
C ILE A 8 -23.53 -7.10 -23.07
N ARG A 9 -24.60 -6.93 -23.83
CA ARG A 9 -24.50 -6.58 -25.25
C ARG A 9 -23.76 -5.26 -25.45
N CYS A 10 -24.11 -4.22 -24.69
CA CYS A 10 -23.42 -2.93 -24.72
C CYS A 10 -21.92 -3.07 -24.44
N TRP A 11 -21.52 -3.91 -23.48
CA TRP A 11 -20.12 -4.18 -23.18
C TRP A 11 -19.41 -4.91 -24.31
N CYS A 12 -20.05 -5.92 -24.92
CA CYS A 12 -19.50 -6.62 -26.09
C CYS A 12 -19.29 -5.67 -27.28
N ASP A 13 -20.31 -4.84 -27.56
CA ASP A 13 -20.25 -3.86 -28.67
C ASP A 13 -19.11 -2.83 -28.43
N ARG A 14 -18.94 -2.34 -27.19
CA ARG A 14 -17.83 -1.44 -26.84
C ARG A 14 -16.47 -2.09 -26.98
N LEU A 15 -16.33 -3.35 -26.57
CA LEU A 15 -15.09 -4.12 -26.67
C LEU A 15 -14.73 -4.38 -28.14
N ASP A 16 -15.70 -4.75 -28.98
CA ASP A 16 -15.51 -4.95 -30.42
C ASP A 16 -15.10 -3.64 -31.12
N ALA A 17 -15.77 -2.52 -30.82
CA ALA A 17 -15.40 -1.22 -31.36
C ALA A 17 -14.00 -0.78 -30.96
N ALA A 18 -13.62 -0.93 -29.69
CA ALA A 18 -12.29 -0.57 -29.21
C ALA A 18 -11.18 -1.45 -29.83
N PHE A 19 -11.50 -2.72 -30.10
CA PHE A 19 -10.57 -3.62 -30.77
C PHE A 19 -10.35 -3.22 -32.24
N GLN A 20 -11.40 -2.87 -32.97
CA GLN A 20 -11.31 -2.45 -34.38
C GLN A 20 -10.47 -1.18 -34.53
N LEU A 21 -10.60 -0.22 -33.62
CA LEU A 21 -9.80 1.01 -33.59
C LEU A 21 -8.31 0.73 -33.29
N GLY A 22 -8.00 -0.25 -32.47
CA GLY A 22 -6.62 -0.66 -32.16
C GLY A 22 -5.95 -1.48 -33.27
N ALA A 23 -6.72 -2.16 -34.11
CA ALA A 23 -6.21 -2.97 -35.23
C ALA A 23 -5.76 -2.15 -36.44
N SER A 24 -6.12 -0.88 -36.51
CA SER A 24 -5.74 0.03 -37.61
C SER A 24 -4.36 0.68 -37.44
N GLU A 25 -3.65 0.48 -36.34
CA GLU A 25 -2.26 0.91 -36.17
C GLU A 25 -1.29 -0.23 -36.52
N PRO A 26 -0.33 -0.07 -37.43
CA PRO A 26 0.65 -1.10 -37.77
C PRO A 26 1.66 -1.27 -36.61
N THR A 27 1.55 -2.35 -35.87
CA THR A 27 2.52 -2.73 -34.86
C THR A 27 3.71 -3.42 -35.52
N GLN A 28 4.81 -2.70 -35.75
CA GLN A 28 6.12 -3.32 -35.98
C GLN A 28 6.66 -3.83 -34.64
N LEU A 29 6.52 -5.11 -34.37
CA LEU A 29 7.32 -5.81 -33.36
C LEU A 29 7.58 -7.24 -33.84
N GLY A 30 8.88 -7.53 -33.97
CA GLY A 30 9.42 -8.77 -34.50
C GLY A 30 9.01 -10.02 -33.74
N ILE A 31 8.76 -11.04 -34.49
CA ILE A 31 8.41 -12.40 -34.10
C ILE A 31 9.68 -13.18 -33.83
N ALA A 32 9.79 -13.77 -32.65
CA ALA A 32 10.61 -14.96 -32.42
C ALA A 32 9.68 -16.08 -31.98
N GLY A 33 9.49 -17.04 -32.86
CA GLY A 33 8.64 -18.19 -32.62
C GLY A 33 9.34 -19.27 -31.80
N SER A 34 8.55 -20.02 -31.04
CA SER A 34 8.81 -21.46 -30.80
C SER A 34 7.51 -22.19 -30.55
N ALA A 35 7.30 -23.18 -31.37
CA ALA A 35 6.24 -24.18 -31.28
C ALA A 35 6.59 -25.24 -30.25
N LEU A 36 5.58 -25.75 -29.52
CA LEU A 36 5.55 -27.15 -29.05
C LEU A 36 4.14 -27.48 -28.52
N SER A 37 3.46 -28.25 -29.25
CA SER A 37 2.93 -29.65 -29.10
C SER A 37 1.86 -29.89 -28.04
N LYS A 38 0.80 -30.48 -28.60
CA LYS A 38 -0.41 -31.07 -28.00
C LYS A 38 -0.15 -32.15 -26.95
N SER A 39 -1.02 -32.23 -25.97
CA SER A 39 -1.52 -33.53 -25.49
C SER A 39 -2.95 -33.38 -24.98
N ASP A 40 -3.81 -34.19 -25.53
CA ASP A 40 -5.18 -34.50 -25.10
C ASP A 40 -5.15 -35.09 -23.70
N ASP A 41 -6.13 -34.71 -22.87
CA ASP A 41 -6.81 -35.67 -22.02
C ASP A 41 -8.20 -35.16 -21.64
N SER A 42 -9.15 -36.00 -21.93
CA SER A 42 -10.60 -35.85 -21.74
C SER A 42 -11.05 -36.31 -20.36
N ALA A 43 -12.15 -35.72 -19.93
CA ALA A 43 -13.14 -36.21 -19.01
C ALA A 43 -12.85 -36.20 -17.51
N ALA A 44 -13.37 -35.14 -16.88
CA ALA A 44 -14.01 -35.24 -15.58
C ALA A 44 -15.22 -34.32 -15.54
N VAL A 45 -16.40 -34.85 -15.81
CA VAL A 45 -17.70 -34.21 -15.60
C VAL A 45 -17.91 -34.11 -14.10
N SER A 46 -17.69 -32.92 -13.54
CA SER A 46 -18.16 -32.54 -12.22
C SER A 46 -19.28 -31.53 -12.41
N LYS A 47 -20.45 -31.81 -11.83
CA LYS A 47 -21.61 -30.92 -11.69
C LYS A 47 -21.14 -29.57 -11.11
N ALA A 48 -20.72 -28.67 -11.97
CA ALA A 48 -20.37 -27.29 -11.60
C ALA A 48 -21.51 -26.39 -12.06
N ASN A 49 -22.03 -25.60 -11.13
CA ASN A 49 -22.90 -24.46 -11.29
C ASN A 49 -23.02 -23.97 -12.75
N GLU A 50 -24.25 -23.99 -13.28
CA GLU A 50 -24.56 -23.40 -14.58
C GLU A 50 -24.06 -21.95 -14.62
N ARG A 51 -22.96 -21.75 -15.34
CA ARG A 51 -22.47 -20.41 -15.64
C ARG A 51 -23.41 -19.80 -16.68
N LEU A 52 -24.05 -18.69 -16.36
CA LEU A 52 -24.87 -17.96 -17.33
C LEU A 52 -23.91 -17.36 -18.38
N VAL A 53 -23.98 -17.90 -19.58
CA VAL A 53 -23.19 -17.43 -20.73
C VAL A 53 -24.12 -16.62 -21.64
N HIS A 54 -23.77 -15.37 -21.82
CA HIS A 54 -24.45 -14.49 -22.77
C HIS A 54 -23.48 -14.14 -23.90
N ALA A 55 -23.78 -14.58 -25.11
CA ALA A 55 -23.02 -14.30 -26.31
C ALA A 55 -23.95 -13.79 -27.42
N SER A 56 -23.51 -12.81 -28.18
CA SER A 56 -24.08 -12.48 -29.48
C SER A 56 -23.47 -13.36 -30.55
N GLN A 57 -24.25 -13.86 -31.51
CA GLN A 57 -23.80 -14.82 -32.54
C GLN A 57 -22.65 -14.36 -33.44
N ALA A 58 -22.27 -13.09 -33.40
CA ALA A 58 -21.16 -12.51 -34.17
C ALA A 58 -20.11 -11.80 -33.29
N ALA A 59 -20.24 -11.83 -31.96
CA ALA A 59 -19.36 -11.06 -31.08
C ALA A 59 -18.04 -11.82 -30.84
N ARG A 60 -16.93 -11.08 -30.98
CA ARG A 60 -15.59 -11.55 -30.62
C ARG A 60 -15.40 -11.70 -29.13
N PHE A 61 -16.28 -11.09 -28.33
CA PHE A 61 -16.25 -11.11 -26.90
C PHE A 61 -17.51 -11.75 -26.33
N SER A 62 -17.34 -12.56 -25.30
CA SER A 62 -18.43 -13.11 -24.49
C SER A 62 -18.21 -12.78 -23.02
N VAL A 63 -19.33 -12.63 -22.30
CA VAL A 63 -19.32 -12.29 -20.87
C VAL A 63 -20.00 -13.41 -20.11
N GLU A 64 -19.29 -14.02 -19.18
CA GLU A 64 -19.81 -15.01 -18.25
C GLU A 64 -20.01 -14.40 -16.88
N LEU A 65 -21.17 -14.62 -16.28
CA LEU A 65 -21.48 -14.24 -14.91
C LEU A 65 -21.27 -15.42 -13.97
N LYS A 66 -20.68 -15.17 -12.82
CA LYS A 66 -20.34 -16.22 -11.86
C LYS A 66 -21.58 -16.86 -11.23
N ASP A 67 -22.57 -16.03 -10.89
CA ASP A 67 -23.71 -16.43 -10.11
C ASP A 67 -24.92 -15.48 -10.30
N LYS A 68 -26.08 -15.92 -9.79
CA LYS A 68 -27.32 -15.12 -9.82
C LYS A 68 -27.26 -13.82 -8.99
N GLU A 69 -26.42 -13.79 -7.96
CA GLU A 69 -26.21 -12.56 -7.18
C GLU A 69 -25.56 -11.47 -8.04
N THR A 70 -24.55 -11.84 -8.84
CA THR A 70 -23.93 -10.95 -9.82
C THR A 70 -24.94 -10.46 -10.85
N GLU A 71 -25.82 -11.34 -11.35
CA GLU A 71 -26.90 -10.99 -12.28
C GLU A 71 -27.87 -9.98 -11.64
N LEU A 72 -28.27 -10.20 -10.38
CA LEU A 72 -29.14 -9.29 -9.65
C LEU A 72 -28.50 -7.90 -9.46
N VAL A 73 -27.21 -7.86 -9.13
CA VAL A 73 -26.47 -6.58 -9.02
C VAL A 73 -26.46 -5.85 -10.35
N LEU A 74 -26.24 -6.56 -11.48
CA LEU A 74 -26.25 -5.97 -12.82
C LEU A 74 -27.64 -5.48 -13.23
N SER A 75 -28.70 -6.23 -12.87
CA SER A 75 -30.08 -5.85 -13.22
C SER A 75 -30.54 -4.56 -12.56
N ASN A 76 -30.00 -4.25 -11.38
CA ASN A 76 -30.33 -3.06 -10.59
C ASN A 76 -29.35 -1.90 -10.80
N ALA A 77 -28.32 -2.08 -11.61
CA ALA A 77 -27.32 -1.05 -11.86
C ALA A 77 -27.83 0.03 -12.80
N CYS A 78 -27.72 1.29 -12.40
CA CYS A 78 -27.98 2.44 -13.27
C CYS A 78 -26.80 2.75 -14.20
N SER A 79 -25.58 2.55 -13.72
CA SER A 79 -24.34 2.78 -14.45
C SER A 79 -23.15 2.09 -13.77
N PHE A 80 -22.01 2.09 -14.44
CA PHE A 80 -20.78 1.41 -13.99
C PHE A 80 -19.63 2.38 -13.87
N THR A 81 -19.04 2.45 -12.68
CA THR A 81 -17.84 3.25 -12.40
C THR A 81 -16.61 2.35 -12.22
N LEU A 82 -15.65 2.44 -13.11
CA LEU A 82 -14.37 1.72 -12.98
C LEU A 82 -13.43 2.47 -12.05
N LEU A 83 -12.90 1.75 -11.08
CA LEU A 83 -11.78 2.20 -10.26
C LEU A 83 -10.47 1.73 -10.87
N VAL A 84 -9.59 2.65 -11.23
CA VAL A 84 -8.29 2.34 -11.81
C VAL A 84 -7.17 3.08 -11.10
N SER A 85 -6.04 2.41 -10.93
CA SER A 85 -4.85 3.03 -10.37
C SER A 85 -3.59 2.27 -10.78
N SER A 86 -2.54 2.99 -11.13
CA SER A 86 -1.21 2.43 -11.22
C SER A 86 -0.76 1.95 -9.84
N ARG A 87 0.25 1.06 -9.78
CA ARG A 87 0.84 0.63 -8.52
C ARG A 87 1.44 1.83 -7.79
N TRP A 88 1.07 2.04 -6.54
CA TRP A 88 1.45 3.23 -5.76
C TRP A 88 2.56 3.01 -4.72
N GLY A 89 3.19 1.85 -4.69
CA GLY A 89 4.31 1.57 -3.78
C GLY A 89 3.89 1.35 -2.32
N HIS A 90 4.77 1.71 -1.39
CA HIS A 90 4.62 1.42 0.05
C HIS A 90 4.64 2.69 0.92
N ASP A 91 4.29 3.85 0.40
CA ASP A 91 4.25 5.10 1.14
C ASP A 91 2.89 5.29 1.82
N PRO A 92 2.81 5.33 3.18
CA PRO A 92 1.54 5.48 3.89
C PRO A 92 0.81 6.79 3.59
N GLN A 93 1.54 7.91 3.42
CA GLN A 93 0.91 9.18 3.07
C GLN A 93 0.26 9.12 1.70
N ARG A 94 0.92 8.45 0.75
CA ARG A 94 0.36 8.17 -0.57
C ARG A 94 -0.87 7.29 -0.49
N HIS A 95 -0.83 6.25 0.34
CA HIS A 95 -1.97 5.37 0.58
C HIS A 95 -3.15 6.15 1.17
N ARG A 96 -2.92 7.02 2.15
CA ARG A 96 -3.96 7.86 2.77
C ARG A 96 -4.65 8.76 1.74
N LYS A 97 -3.88 9.48 0.92
CA LYS A 97 -4.44 10.35 -0.13
C LYS A 97 -5.29 9.58 -1.15
N LEU A 98 -4.79 8.44 -1.60
CA LEU A 98 -5.53 7.59 -2.53
C LEU A 98 -6.74 6.94 -1.85
N GLY A 99 -6.64 6.62 -0.57
CA GLY A 99 -7.75 6.14 0.26
C GLY A 99 -8.91 7.15 0.31
N GLN A 100 -8.63 8.43 0.45
CA GLN A 100 -9.64 9.50 0.45
C GLN A 100 -10.42 9.55 -0.89
N TYR A 101 -9.69 9.50 -2.01
CA TYR A 101 -10.33 9.43 -3.34
C TYR A 101 -11.20 8.18 -3.48
N LEU A 102 -10.70 7.05 -3.03
CA LEU A 102 -11.40 5.78 -3.13
C LEU A 102 -12.67 5.76 -2.27
N MET A 103 -12.59 6.23 -1.03
CA MET A 103 -13.75 6.33 -0.13
C MET A 103 -14.82 7.27 -0.70
N ARG A 104 -14.40 8.39 -1.28
CA ARG A 104 -15.32 9.30 -1.94
C ARG A 104 -16.00 8.66 -3.14
N SER A 105 -15.27 7.99 -4.01
CA SER A 105 -15.84 7.26 -5.15
C SER A 105 -16.84 6.20 -4.70
N ALA A 106 -16.51 5.44 -3.66
CA ALA A 106 -17.37 4.40 -3.13
C ALA A 106 -18.64 4.99 -2.48
N SER A 107 -18.53 6.08 -1.75
CA SER A 107 -19.68 6.77 -1.16
C SER A 107 -20.61 7.36 -2.23
N GLU A 108 -20.05 7.99 -3.26
CA GLU A 108 -20.82 8.51 -4.40
C GLU A 108 -21.54 7.38 -5.16
N ALA A 109 -20.85 6.26 -5.39
CA ALA A 109 -21.42 5.10 -6.06
C ALA A 109 -22.64 4.56 -5.30
N ARG A 110 -22.56 4.48 -3.96
CA ARG A 110 -23.71 4.07 -3.13
C ARG A 110 -24.89 5.04 -3.26
N ILE A 111 -24.63 6.34 -3.17
CA ILE A 111 -25.69 7.37 -3.23
C ILE A 111 -26.34 7.38 -4.61
N GLN A 112 -25.55 7.24 -5.67
CA GLN A 112 -26.03 7.29 -7.07
C GLN A 112 -26.53 5.94 -7.57
N GLN A 113 -26.50 4.89 -6.74
CA GLN A 113 -26.85 3.52 -7.13
C GLN A 113 -26.06 3.02 -8.35
N THR A 114 -24.82 3.45 -8.47
CA THR A 114 -23.87 2.95 -9.48
C THR A 114 -23.10 1.77 -8.95
N VAL A 115 -22.70 0.85 -9.83
CA VAL A 115 -21.88 -0.30 -9.46
C VAL A 115 -20.41 0.00 -9.72
N LEU A 116 -19.58 -0.19 -8.70
CA LEU A 116 -18.15 -0.09 -8.85
C LEU A 116 -17.61 -1.31 -9.61
N LEU A 117 -16.80 -1.07 -10.61
CA LEU A 117 -16.05 -2.10 -11.31
C LEU A 117 -14.57 -2.06 -10.91
N VAL A 118 -13.96 -3.21 -10.75
CA VAL A 118 -12.53 -3.32 -10.51
C VAL A 118 -11.94 -4.53 -11.24
N ALA A 119 -10.82 -4.33 -11.90
CA ALA A 119 -10.14 -5.43 -12.57
C ALA A 119 -9.41 -6.32 -11.56
N VAL A 120 -9.61 -7.64 -11.66
CA VAL A 120 -8.96 -8.64 -10.80
C VAL A 120 -7.44 -8.56 -10.95
N GLY A 121 -6.72 -8.57 -9.83
CA GLY A 121 -5.25 -8.46 -9.79
C GLY A 121 -4.73 -7.03 -10.03
N SER A 122 -5.61 -6.02 -10.09
CA SER A 122 -5.18 -4.62 -10.13
C SER A 122 -4.67 -4.15 -8.76
N ALA A 123 -3.85 -3.09 -8.77
CA ALA A 123 -3.31 -2.52 -7.53
C ALA A 123 -4.41 -1.97 -6.60
N VAL A 124 -5.51 -1.49 -7.18
CA VAL A 124 -6.64 -0.93 -6.43
C VAL A 124 -7.62 -1.98 -5.89
N GLU A 125 -7.65 -3.20 -6.44
CA GLU A 125 -8.64 -4.22 -6.08
C GLU A 125 -8.77 -4.48 -4.57
N PRO A 126 -7.70 -4.75 -3.81
CA PRO A 126 -7.82 -5.04 -2.37
C PRO A 126 -8.37 -3.85 -1.57
N TRP A 127 -8.05 -2.64 -1.99
CA TRP A 127 -8.52 -1.40 -1.38
C TRP A 127 -9.97 -1.09 -1.74
N ALA A 128 -10.34 -1.29 -3.01
CA ALA A 128 -11.72 -1.11 -3.48
C ALA A 128 -12.69 -2.06 -2.78
N ARG A 129 -12.29 -3.33 -2.59
CA ARG A 129 -13.08 -4.30 -1.82
C ARG A 129 -13.32 -3.85 -0.39
N ARG A 130 -12.31 -3.26 0.25
CA ARG A 130 -12.45 -2.77 1.62
C ARG A 130 -13.32 -1.51 1.68
N ALA A 131 -13.12 -0.56 0.77
CA ALA A 131 -13.92 0.66 0.68
C ALA A 131 -15.40 0.34 0.40
N SER A 132 -15.68 -0.57 -0.54
CA SER A 132 -17.04 -1.06 -0.83
C SER A 132 -17.70 -1.65 0.42
N LYS A 133 -16.97 -2.48 1.19
CA LYS A 133 -17.48 -3.04 2.45
C LYS A 133 -17.77 -1.97 3.50
N LEU A 134 -16.93 -0.95 3.61
CA LEU A 134 -17.10 0.14 4.59
C LEU A 134 -18.26 1.07 4.24
N THR A 135 -18.46 1.34 2.96
CA THR A 135 -19.51 2.26 2.48
C THR A 135 -20.83 1.56 2.18
N GLY A 136 -20.83 0.25 1.99
CA GLY A 136 -21.97 -0.52 1.49
C GLY A 136 -22.25 -0.30 -0.01
N ALA A 137 -21.27 0.19 -0.78
CA ALA A 137 -21.39 0.33 -2.23
C ALA A 137 -21.34 -1.04 -2.92
N SER A 138 -22.17 -1.25 -3.95
CA SER A 138 -22.10 -2.44 -4.78
C SER A 138 -20.84 -2.43 -5.63
N MET A 139 -20.13 -3.57 -5.69
CA MET A 139 -18.90 -3.69 -6.45
C MET A 139 -18.80 -5.05 -7.13
N LEU A 140 -18.38 -5.07 -8.38
CA LEU A 140 -18.13 -6.26 -9.17
C LEU A 140 -16.68 -6.33 -9.65
N ARG A 141 -16.14 -7.54 -9.67
CA ARG A 141 -14.77 -7.84 -10.06
C ARG A 141 -14.75 -8.45 -11.46
N ILE A 142 -14.03 -7.81 -12.37
CA ILE A 142 -13.92 -8.21 -13.77
C ILE A 142 -12.60 -8.93 -14.01
N GLY A 143 -12.66 -10.10 -14.63
CA GLY A 143 -11.49 -10.84 -15.13
C GLY A 143 -11.50 -10.93 -16.65
N PHE A 144 -10.32 -10.96 -17.24
CA PHE A 144 -10.09 -11.19 -18.65
C PHE A 144 -9.22 -12.45 -18.75
N GLU A 145 -9.76 -13.48 -19.41
CA GLU A 145 -9.18 -14.83 -19.46
C GLU A 145 -9.04 -15.55 -18.10
N GLU A 146 -9.15 -16.85 -18.09
CA GLU A 146 -8.90 -17.67 -16.88
C GLU A 146 -7.39 -17.76 -16.61
N ARG A 147 -6.83 -16.77 -15.94
CA ARG A 147 -5.55 -17.00 -15.27
C ARG A 147 -5.83 -17.89 -14.05
N ALA A 148 -5.17 -19.04 -13.99
CA ALA A 148 -5.18 -19.93 -12.84
C ALA A 148 -4.65 -19.20 -11.59
N GLY A 149 -5.50 -18.39 -10.95
CA GLY A 149 -5.18 -17.58 -9.78
C GLY A 149 -6.23 -17.79 -8.69
N ARG A 150 -5.83 -17.55 -7.43
CA ARG A 150 -6.64 -17.76 -6.21
C ARG A 150 -7.95 -16.97 -6.14
N SER A 151 -8.20 -16.04 -7.06
CA SER A 151 -9.31 -15.10 -6.99
C SER A 151 -10.14 -15.14 -8.27
N ARG A 152 -11.27 -15.85 -8.23
CA ARG A 152 -12.21 -15.92 -9.35
C ARG A 152 -12.95 -14.57 -9.52
N PRO A 153 -13.06 -14.03 -10.76
CA PRO A 153 -13.87 -12.86 -11.05
C PRO A 153 -15.37 -13.15 -10.89
N GLN A 154 -16.17 -12.13 -10.68
CA GLN A 154 -17.64 -12.20 -10.74
C GLN A 154 -18.13 -12.08 -12.19
N ILE A 155 -17.39 -11.32 -12.99
CA ILE A 155 -17.63 -11.15 -14.42
C ILE A 155 -16.37 -11.61 -15.14
N LEU A 156 -16.48 -12.63 -16.00
CA LEU A 156 -15.39 -13.11 -16.83
C LEU A 156 -15.65 -12.73 -18.27
N VAL A 157 -14.74 -11.96 -18.85
CA VAL A 157 -14.76 -11.61 -20.27
C VAL A 157 -13.82 -12.54 -21.02
N ARG A 158 -14.35 -13.24 -21.99
CA ARG A 158 -13.58 -14.10 -22.91
C ARG A 158 -13.50 -13.48 -24.29
N CYS A 159 -12.39 -13.69 -24.93
CA CYS A 159 -12.17 -13.29 -26.29
C CYS A 159 -12.06 -14.52 -27.20
N SER A 160 -12.79 -14.52 -28.32
CA SER A 160 -12.68 -15.55 -29.35
C SER A 160 -11.58 -15.21 -30.36
N GLY A 161 -10.68 -16.17 -30.63
CA GLY A 161 -9.59 -16.01 -31.60
C GLY A 161 -8.31 -15.38 -31.03
N HIS A 162 -7.41 -14.94 -31.91
CA HIS A 162 -6.11 -14.37 -31.54
C HIS A 162 -6.15 -12.90 -31.10
N VAL A 163 -7.27 -12.46 -30.55
CA VAL A 163 -7.45 -11.07 -30.11
C VAL A 163 -6.76 -10.86 -28.76
N MET A 164 -5.75 -10.02 -28.75
CA MET A 164 -5.03 -9.66 -27.52
C MET A 164 -5.55 -8.33 -26.98
N MET A 165 -6.41 -8.39 -25.99
CA MET A 165 -6.84 -7.22 -25.22
C MET A 165 -6.27 -7.30 -23.81
N THR A 166 -5.59 -6.25 -23.37
CA THR A 166 -5.09 -6.24 -22.00
C THR A 166 -6.24 -6.06 -21.00
N ARG A 167 -6.06 -6.58 -19.79
CA ARG A 167 -7.02 -6.43 -18.70
C ARG A 167 -7.46 -4.97 -18.50
N ASP A 168 -6.50 -4.05 -18.50
CA ASP A 168 -6.76 -2.64 -18.20
C ASP A 168 -7.50 -1.97 -19.39
N GLN A 169 -7.17 -2.31 -20.64
CA GLN A 169 -7.94 -1.87 -21.80
C GLN A 169 -9.38 -2.33 -21.75
N GLY A 170 -9.62 -3.62 -21.52
CA GLY A 170 -10.97 -4.17 -21.48
C GLY A 170 -11.80 -3.56 -20.37
N ALA A 171 -11.25 -3.43 -19.16
CA ALA A 171 -11.97 -2.83 -18.04
C ALA A 171 -12.31 -1.34 -18.29
N ILE A 172 -11.37 -0.56 -18.86
CA ILE A 172 -11.57 0.84 -19.22
C ILE A 172 -12.69 0.98 -20.27
N THR A 173 -12.74 0.06 -21.23
CA THR A 173 -13.75 0.09 -22.31
C THR A 173 -15.17 -0.19 -21.83
N MET A 174 -15.33 -1.07 -20.83
CA MET A 174 -16.65 -1.48 -20.32
C MET A 174 -17.33 -0.40 -19.47
N ALA A 175 -16.59 0.48 -18.83
CA ALA A 175 -17.12 1.44 -17.85
C ALA A 175 -17.86 2.63 -18.48
N ASP A 176 -18.87 3.15 -17.79
CA ASP A 176 -19.52 4.41 -18.13
C ASP A 176 -18.74 5.60 -17.58
N ARG A 177 -18.26 5.49 -16.34
CA ARG A 177 -17.36 6.45 -15.68
C ARG A 177 -16.09 5.78 -15.22
N ILE A 178 -15.01 6.50 -15.28
CA ILE A 178 -13.71 6.05 -14.77
C ILE A 178 -13.22 7.01 -13.70
N ASP A 179 -12.91 6.48 -12.53
CA ASP A 179 -12.27 7.19 -11.43
C ASP A 179 -10.81 6.71 -11.34
N ALA A 180 -9.90 7.46 -11.95
CA ALA A 180 -8.48 7.17 -11.95
C ALA A 180 -7.83 7.83 -10.73
N LEU A 181 -7.43 7.01 -9.74
CA LEU A 181 -6.92 7.50 -8.46
C LEU A 181 -5.49 8.02 -8.57
N TYR A 182 -4.60 7.21 -9.12
CA TYR A 182 -3.22 7.56 -9.41
C TYR A 182 -2.79 6.92 -10.72
N VAL A 183 -2.36 7.74 -11.65
CA VAL A 183 -1.87 7.28 -12.95
C VAL A 183 -0.40 7.67 -13.09
N ARG A 184 0.47 6.68 -13.26
CA ARG A 184 1.90 6.90 -13.47
C ARG A 184 2.15 7.40 -14.88
N ARG A 185 2.90 8.48 -15.00
CA ARG A 185 3.33 9.05 -16.29
C ARG A 185 4.15 8.04 -17.10
N GLY A 186 3.89 7.94 -18.40
CA GLY A 186 4.52 6.97 -19.31
C GLY A 186 4.08 5.53 -19.05
N GLY A 187 3.03 5.29 -18.27
CA GLY A 187 2.53 3.96 -17.94
C GLY A 187 1.44 3.46 -18.87
N HIS A 188 1.23 2.14 -18.90
CA HIS A 188 0.20 1.50 -19.72
C HIS A 188 -1.21 2.05 -19.45
N ILE A 189 -1.55 2.30 -18.17
CA ILE A 189 -2.87 2.86 -17.80
C ILE A 189 -3.06 4.26 -18.38
N GLU A 190 -2.04 5.14 -18.33
CA GLU A 190 -2.11 6.46 -18.96
C GLU A 190 -2.44 6.37 -20.45
N HIS A 191 -1.72 5.50 -21.15
CA HIS A 191 -1.94 5.29 -22.59
C HIS A 191 -3.37 4.82 -22.88
N CYS A 192 -3.90 3.86 -22.11
CA CYS A 192 -5.28 3.40 -22.27
C CYS A 192 -6.31 4.50 -21.98
N LEU A 193 -6.06 5.35 -20.99
CA LEU A 193 -6.96 6.45 -20.64
C LEU A 193 -6.93 7.57 -21.68
N ILE A 194 -5.77 7.89 -22.27
CA ILE A 194 -5.66 8.85 -23.38
C ILE A 194 -6.45 8.34 -24.58
N LYS A 195 -6.24 7.09 -25.01
CA LYS A 195 -7.03 6.48 -26.08
C LYS A 195 -8.54 6.51 -25.82
N ARG A 196 -8.95 6.38 -24.55
CA ARG A 196 -10.35 6.49 -24.15
C ARG A 196 -10.90 7.91 -24.32
N LEU A 197 -10.10 8.93 -24.01
CA LEU A 197 -10.48 10.35 -24.18
C LEU A 197 -10.59 10.79 -25.63
N GLU A 198 -9.85 10.13 -26.54
CA GLU A 198 -9.93 10.38 -27.98
C GLU A 198 -11.23 9.86 -28.62
N GLN A 199 -11.97 9.01 -27.92
CA GLN A 199 -13.23 8.48 -28.44
C GLN A 199 -14.38 9.49 -28.26
N PRO A 200 -15.25 9.68 -29.28
CA PRO A 200 -16.31 10.69 -29.24
C PRO A 200 -17.46 10.36 -28.28
N THR A 201 -17.40 9.25 -27.58
CA THR A 201 -18.43 8.83 -26.61
C THR A 201 -18.27 9.61 -25.31
N HIS A 202 -19.38 10.14 -24.77
CA HIS A 202 -19.44 10.94 -23.53
C HIS A 202 -19.12 10.10 -22.28
N HIS A 203 -17.90 9.65 -22.15
CA HIS A 203 -17.46 8.89 -20.99
C HIS A 203 -16.75 9.83 -20.02
N GLN A 204 -17.26 9.91 -18.80
CA GLN A 204 -16.64 10.72 -17.77
C GLN A 204 -15.37 10.03 -17.25
N LEU A 205 -14.20 10.63 -17.46
CA LEU A 205 -12.95 10.27 -16.84
C LEU A 205 -12.60 11.32 -15.79
N ARG A 206 -12.57 10.92 -14.52
CA ARG A 206 -12.06 11.74 -13.43
C ARG A 206 -10.68 11.27 -13.05
N VAL A 207 -9.75 12.19 -12.84
CA VAL A 207 -8.38 11.88 -12.40
C VAL A 207 -8.09 12.57 -11.08
N GLY A 208 -7.61 11.81 -10.10
CA GLY A 208 -7.22 12.33 -8.79
C GLY A 208 -6.04 13.29 -8.91
N ILE A 209 -6.22 14.52 -8.45
CA ILE A 209 -5.15 15.53 -8.40
C ILE A 209 -4.31 15.25 -7.15
N THR A 210 -3.06 14.90 -7.37
CA THR A 210 -2.12 14.60 -6.29
C THR A 210 -0.78 15.28 -6.54
N SER A 211 -0.10 15.67 -5.47
CA SER A 211 1.29 16.16 -5.50
C SER A 211 2.32 15.02 -5.63
N LEU A 212 1.87 13.79 -5.88
CA LEU A 212 2.74 12.63 -5.99
C LEU A 212 3.64 12.73 -7.23
N PRO A 213 4.92 12.37 -7.12
CA PRO A 213 5.85 12.42 -8.24
C PRO A 213 5.40 11.46 -9.36
N ASN A 214 5.76 11.80 -10.60
CA ASN A 214 5.46 10.99 -11.79
C ASN A 214 3.97 10.72 -12.01
N CYS A 215 3.07 11.61 -11.56
CA CYS A 215 1.64 11.52 -11.82
C CYS A 215 1.31 12.09 -13.20
N ALA A 216 0.47 11.39 -13.96
CA ALA A 216 -0.03 11.79 -15.28
C ALA A 216 -1.30 12.67 -15.20
N GLY A 217 -1.71 13.11 -14.01
CA GLY A 217 -2.97 13.84 -13.82
C GLY A 217 -3.10 15.06 -14.72
N PHE A 218 -2.03 15.85 -14.84
CA PHE A 218 -2.04 17.05 -15.68
C PHE A 218 -2.19 16.71 -17.18
N GLN A 219 -1.45 15.72 -17.67
CA GLN A 219 -1.54 15.28 -19.08
C GLN A 219 -2.95 14.75 -19.42
N LEU A 220 -3.55 14.00 -18.50
CA LEU A 220 -4.91 13.50 -18.69
C LEU A 220 -5.94 14.62 -18.68
N MET A 221 -5.77 15.66 -17.84
CA MET A 221 -6.63 16.84 -17.87
C MET A 221 -6.48 17.62 -19.17
N GLN A 222 -5.26 17.78 -19.68
CA GLN A 222 -5.04 18.39 -21.00
C GLN A 222 -5.70 17.60 -22.14
N ALA A 223 -5.79 16.26 -21.99
CA ALA A 223 -6.49 15.40 -22.95
C ALA A 223 -8.02 15.36 -22.74
N GLY A 224 -8.58 16.10 -21.78
CA GLY A 224 -10.01 16.20 -21.56
C GLY A 224 -10.55 15.48 -20.31
N ALA A 225 -9.71 14.92 -19.47
CA ALA A 225 -10.15 14.36 -18.19
C ALA A 225 -10.56 15.45 -17.19
N ILE A 226 -11.52 15.14 -16.33
CA ILE A 226 -11.95 16.02 -15.24
C ILE A 226 -11.01 15.87 -14.07
N GLY A 227 -10.33 16.95 -13.68
CA GLY A 227 -9.52 16.97 -12.47
C GLY A 227 -10.41 16.79 -11.23
N TRP A 228 -10.07 15.82 -10.39
CA TRP A 228 -10.82 15.53 -9.18
C TRP A 228 -9.95 15.84 -7.95
N PHE A 229 -10.40 16.81 -7.17
CA PHE A 229 -9.72 17.24 -5.96
C PHE A 229 -10.52 16.83 -4.72
N VAL A 230 -9.85 16.14 -3.80
CA VAL A 230 -10.36 15.90 -2.45
C VAL A 230 -9.51 16.73 -1.51
N PRO A 231 -10.11 17.71 -0.79
CA PRO A 231 -9.39 18.50 0.18
C PRO A 231 -8.72 17.61 1.21
N GLU A 232 -7.49 17.91 1.57
CA GLU A 232 -6.88 17.29 2.74
C GLU A 232 -7.73 17.71 3.94
N GLN A 233 -8.18 16.73 4.73
CA GLN A 233 -8.68 17.04 6.05
C GLN A 233 -7.50 17.67 6.79
N THR A 234 -7.51 18.99 6.92
CA THR A 234 -6.62 19.69 7.83
C THR A 234 -6.87 19.08 9.19
N GLU A 235 -5.90 18.35 9.71
CA GLU A 235 -5.93 18.02 11.14
C GLU A 235 -6.17 19.34 11.86
N PRO A 236 -7.06 19.36 12.88
CA PRO A 236 -7.24 20.55 13.68
C PRO A 236 -5.83 21.02 14.04
N ALA A 237 -5.48 22.23 13.63
CA ALA A 237 -4.15 22.77 13.78
C ALA A 237 -3.75 22.57 15.25
N ASP A 238 -2.76 21.72 15.46
CA ASP A 238 -2.19 21.50 16.77
C ASP A 238 -1.74 22.87 17.24
N PRO A 239 -2.31 23.48 18.30
CA PRO A 239 -2.02 24.87 18.65
C PRO A 239 -0.55 25.10 18.99
N VAL A 240 0.27 24.05 19.03
CA VAL A 240 1.70 24.07 19.33
C VAL A 240 2.57 24.17 18.06
N ARG A 241 2.05 23.90 16.86
CA ARG A 241 2.78 24.19 15.61
C ARG A 241 2.60 25.62 15.15
N LYS A 242 2.98 26.59 15.97
CA LYS A 242 3.32 27.92 15.46
C LYS A 242 4.59 27.78 14.62
N SER A 243 4.41 27.91 13.34
CA SER A 243 5.43 27.93 12.29
C SER A 243 6.65 28.74 12.71
N VAL A 244 7.79 28.09 12.83
CA VAL A 244 9.05 28.77 12.67
C VAL A 244 9.20 29.03 11.17
N HIS A 245 8.69 30.15 10.70
CA HIS A 245 9.09 30.71 9.42
C HIS A 245 10.56 31.08 9.54
N VAL A 246 11.44 30.30 8.96
CA VAL A 246 12.81 30.70 8.70
C VAL A 246 12.74 31.70 7.53
N GLY A 247 12.62 32.97 7.87
CA GLY A 247 12.83 34.04 6.92
C GLY A 247 14.30 34.07 6.50
N SER A 248 14.54 34.12 5.22
CA SER A 248 15.84 34.23 4.59
C SER A 248 16.37 35.70 4.70
N SER A 249 16.62 36.18 5.90
CA SER A 249 17.39 37.37 6.11
C SER A 249 18.05 37.29 7.48
N GLY A 250 19.38 37.32 7.44
CA GLY A 250 20.24 37.07 8.60
C GLY A 250 20.26 38.18 9.62
N GLU A 251 19.22 38.34 10.40
CA GLU A 251 19.24 39.13 11.63
C GLU A 251 18.98 38.24 12.84
N ARG A 252 19.99 38.15 13.70
CA ARG A 252 19.89 37.50 15.01
C ARG A 252 18.96 38.35 15.89
N VAL A 253 17.69 37.95 16.00
CA VAL A 253 16.81 38.49 17.02
C VAL A 253 17.16 37.88 18.36
N ALA A 254 17.70 38.69 19.25
CA ALA A 254 17.91 38.35 20.64
C ALA A 254 16.54 38.11 21.32
N VAL A 255 16.22 36.90 21.66
CA VAL A 255 15.06 36.56 22.48
C VAL A 255 15.33 37.04 23.89
N LYS A 256 14.63 38.11 24.32
CA LYS A 256 14.55 38.49 25.73
C LYS A 256 13.97 37.34 26.54
N GLN A 257 14.79 36.77 27.40
CA GLN A 257 14.37 35.82 28.42
C GLN A 257 13.44 36.57 29.41
N SER A 258 12.15 36.17 29.42
CA SER A 258 11.26 36.52 30.50
C SER A 258 11.60 35.59 31.69
N SER A 259 12.06 36.25 32.75
CA SER A 259 12.35 35.66 34.05
C SER A 259 11.13 34.98 34.64
N GLY A 260 11.26 33.69 35.05
CA GLY A 260 10.41 33.15 36.10
C GLY A 260 9.70 31.84 35.85
N GLN A 261 10.34 30.87 35.21
CA GLN A 261 10.01 29.44 35.45
C GLN A 261 11.31 28.64 35.37
N GLU A 262 11.68 27.98 36.44
CA GLU A 262 12.76 27.00 36.44
C GLU A 262 12.44 25.95 35.38
N PRO A 263 13.35 25.64 34.44
CA PRO A 263 13.12 24.56 33.50
C PRO A 263 13.00 23.26 34.26
N GLN A 264 11.91 22.52 34.02
CA GLN A 264 11.74 21.17 34.55
C GLN A 264 13.01 20.36 34.24
N ALA A 265 13.70 19.94 35.31
CA ALA A 265 15.01 19.29 35.25
C ALA A 265 15.08 18.02 34.36
N GLY A 266 13.93 17.50 33.91
CA GLY A 266 13.85 16.29 33.09
C GLY A 266 14.26 16.43 31.61
N LEU A 267 14.20 17.62 31.02
CA LEU A 267 14.46 17.80 29.58
C LEU A 267 15.92 18.06 29.20
N PHE A 268 16.77 18.52 30.14
CA PHE A 268 18.17 18.88 29.87
C PHE A 268 19.21 17.88 30.39
N ALA A 269 18.85 16.90 31.21
CA ALA A 269 19.68 15.74 31.52
C ALA A 269 20.02 14.87 30.29
N ALA A 270 19.34 15.13 29.15
CA ALA A 270 19.43 14.34 27.95
C ALA A 270 20.80 14.38 27.25
N ARG A 271 21.58 15.47 27.39
CA ARG A 271 22.79 15.63 26.59
C ARG A 271 23.97 14.78 27.12
N ALA A 272 24.19 14.80 28.42
CA ALA A 272 25.21 13.95 29.06
C ALA A 272 24.91 12.46 28.85
N TRP A 273 23.65 12.09 28.93
CA TRP A 273 23.22 10.71 28.70
C TRP A 273 23.47 10.22 27.26
N LEU A 274 23.31 11.08 26.26
CA LEU A 274 23.57 10.74 24.86
C LEU A 274 25.04 10.50 24.55
N GLU A 275 25.93 11.12 25.33
CA GLU A 275 27.39 11.00 25.20
C GLU A 275 27.94 9.80 25.97
N GLU A 276 27.32 9.45 27.12
CA GLU A 276 27.74 8.36 28.02
C GLU A 276 26.81 7.15 27.93
N MET A 277 26.60 6.63 26.75
CA MET A 277 25.68 5.50 26.53
C MET A 277 26.20 4.13 26.96
N ASP A 278 27.28 4.05 27.72
CA ASP A 278 27.78 2.78 28.23
C ASP A 278 26.72 2.07 29.10
N GLY A 279 26.46 0.82 28.77
CA GLY A 279 25.45 0.01 29.45
C GLY A 279 24.01 0.19 28.96
N TRP A 280 23.79 0.92 27.86
CA TRP A 280 22.46 1.07 27.24
C TRP A 280 22.38 0.44 25.84
N LEU A 281 21.22 -0.07 25.53
CA LEU A 281 20.88 -0.55 24.19
C LEU A 281 19.76 0.32 23.59
N VAL A 282 19.93 0.72 22.34
CA VAL A 282 19.03 1.66 21.65
C VAL A 282 18.08 0.94 20.71
N HIS A 283 16.81 1.22 20.81
CA HIS A 283 15.80 0.85 19.84
C HIS A 283 15.25 2.10 19.15
N CYS A 284 15.75 2.40 17.94
CA CYS A 284 15.17 3.45 17.10
C CYS A 284 13.86 2.96 16.49
N THR A 285 12.80 3.74 16.63
CA THR A 285 11.55 3.50 15.91
C THR A 285 11.72 3.81 14.42
N ARG A 286 10.81 3.28 13.61
CA ARG A 286 10.83 3.46 12.16
C ARG A 286 9.42 3.70 11.66
N ALA A 287 9.30 4.47 10.56
CA ALA A 287 8.05 4.59 9.84
C ALA A 287 7.58 3.21 9.36
N SER A 288 6.28 2.93 9.47
CA SER A 288 5.68 1.68 9.00
C SER A 288 5.07 1.88 7.62
N ASN A 289 5.52 1.09 6.66
CA ASN A 289 4.98 1.07 5.29
C ASN A 289 3.84 0.06 5.11
N GLY A 290 3.28 -0.44 6.20
CA GLY A 290 2.22 -1.44 6.23
C GLY A 290 1.58 -1.55 7.60
N PRO A 291 0.93 -2.67 7.89
CA PRO A 291 0.35 -2.92 9.20
C PRO A 291 1.39 -2.84 10.32
N TRP A 292 1.00 -2.33 11.48
CA TRP A 292 1.78 -2.50 12.71
C TRP A 292 1.90 -3.99 13.06
N PRO A 293 2.85 -4.43 13.89
CA PRO A 293 3.01 -5.85 14.24
C PRO A 293 1.76 -6.52 14.82
N ASP A 294 0.91 -5.75 15.50
CA ASP A 294 -0.36 -6.18 16.13
C ASP A 294 -1.59 -5.91 15.26
N GLU A 295 -1.41 -5.40 14.05
CA GLU A 295 -2.50 -4.96 13.17
C GLU A 295 -2.68 -5.94 12.01
N THR A 296 -3.91 -6.33 11.75
CA THR A 296 -4.28 -7.06 10.55
C THR A 296 -4.25 -6.16 9.32
N ARG A 297 -4.11 -6.75 8.14
CA ARG A 297 -4.18 -5.99 6.88
C ARG A 297 -5.51 -5.26 6.72
N ALA A 298 -6.60 -5.81 7.21
CA ALA A 298 -7.92 -5.19 7.15
C ALA A 298 -7.99 -3.94 8.03
N GLN A 299 -7.50 -4.02 9.27
CA GLN A 299 -7.41 -2.87 10.18
C GLN A 299 -6.52 -1.77 9.61
N TYR A 300 -5.37 -2.15 9.03
CA TYR A 300 -4.52 -1.21 8.32
C TYR A 300 -5.26 -0.47 7.20
N GLN A 301 -6.00 -1.22 6.37
CA GLN A 301 -6.78 -0.63 5.29
C GLN A 301 -7.88 0.29 5.83
N ASP A 302 -8.55 -0.08 6.91
CA ASP A 302 -9.56 0.77 7.55
C ASP A 302 -8.98 2.10 8.02
N THR A 303 -7.90 2.04 8.77
CA THR A 303 -7.19 3.24 9.26
C THR A 303 -6.81 4.17 8.11
N ILE A 304 -6.29 3.62 7.01
CA ILE A 304 -5.89 4.42 5.84
C ILE A 304 -7.11 4.99 5.09
N LEU A 305 -8.18 4.21 4.96
CA LEU A 305 -9.39 4.61 4.22
C LEU A 305 -10.24 5.62 4.99
N THR A 306 -10.42 5.43 6.30
CA THR A 306 -11.22 6.34 7.12
C THR A 306 -10.44 7.58 7.55
N GLY A 307 -9.12 7.49 7.62
CA GLY A 307 -8.27 8.56 8.11
C GLY A 307 -8.41 8.84 9.63
N ASP A 308 -9.12 7.99 10.35
CA ASP A 308 -9.67 8.23 11.67
C ASP A 308 -8.76 7.72 12.82
N SER A 309 -7.48 7.56 12.56
CA SER A 309 -6.54 7.06 13.57
C SER A 309 -5.48 8.09 13.93
N GLN A 310 -5.25 8.24 15.24
CA GLN A 310 -4.18 9.06 15.81
C GLN A 310 -2.78 8.74 15.24
N HIS A 311 -2.58 7.53 14.69
CA HIS A 311 -1.31 7.06 14.13
C HIS A 311 -1.42 6.75 12.61
N ALA A 312 -2.33 7.42 11.91
CA ALA A 312 -2.58 7.17 10.48
C ALA A 312 -1.39 7.54 9.57
N ASN A 313 -0.55 8.49 9.99
CA ASN A 313 0.64 8.90 9.23
C ASN A 313 1.77 7.86 9.27
N ARG A 314 1.76 6.97 10.26
CA ARG A 314 2.70 5.84 10.42
C ARG A 314 4.16 6.25 10.39
N THR A 315 4.44 7.41 10.96
CA THR A 315 5.79 7.94 11.12
C THR A 315 6.55 7.19 12.22
N ALA A 316 7.84 7.45 12.34
CA ALA A 316 8.64 6.94 13.45
C ALA A 316 8.17 7.49 14.81
N LEU A 317 7.66 8.73 14.83
CA LEU A 317 7.04 9.33 16.01
C LEU A 317 5.73 8.64 16.38
N ASP A 318 4.89 8.29 15.37
CA ASP A 318 3.68 7.49 15.63
C ASP A 318 4.02 6.13 16.23
N ALA A 319 5.09 5.49 15.75
CA ALA A 319 5.58 4.24 16.32
C ALA A 319 5.99 4.41 17.80
N LEU A 320 6.74 5.47 18.11
CA LEU A 320 7.13 5.79 19.50
C LEU A 320 5.90 6.06 20.37
N SER A 321 4.96 6.87 19.90
CA SER A 321 3.71 7.17 20.61
C SER A 321 2.92 5.88 20.94
N ARG A 322 2.80 4.94 20.00
CA ARG A 322 2.18 3.64 20.22
C ARG A 322 2.91 2.81 21.29
N ILE A 323 4.24 2.79 21.25
CA ILE A 323 5.07 2.10 22.25
C ILE A 323 4.81 2.67 23.66
N ILE A 324 4.78 4.00 23.79
CA ILE A 324 4.53 4.68 25.06
C ILE A 324 3.12 4.38 25.55
N GLN A 325 2.10 4.50 24.70
CA GLN A 325 0.70 4.26 25.06
C GLN A 325 0.43 2.81 25.45
N SER A 326 0.95 1.85 24.68
CA SER A 326 0.79 0.42 24.97
C SER A 326 1.72 -0.07 26.08
N ARG A 327 2.76 0.70 26.40
CA ARG A 327 3.86 0.31 27.29
C ARG A 327 4.47 -1.04 26.87
N GLN A 328 4.64 -1.23 25.56
CA GLN A 328 5.14 -2.47 25.01
C GLN A 328 5.93 -2.25 23.72
N LEU A 329 7.09 -2.91 23.60
CA LEU A 329 7.76 -3.11 22.32
C LEU A 329 7.26 -4.41 21.71
N LEU A 330 6.59 -4.29 20.58
CA LEU A 330 6.10 -5.44 19.84
C LEU A 330 7.21 -6.05 18.98
N ALA A 331 7.36 -7.35 19.08
CA ALA A 331 8.30 -8.10 18.27
C ALA A 331 7.85 -8.14 16.80
N SER A 332 8.81 -8.03 15.90
CA SER A 332 8.59 -8.15 14.46
C SER A 332 9.40 -9.30 13.88
N ALA A 333 8.79 -10.08 13.00
CA ALA A 333 9.46 -11.17 12.31
C ALA A 333 10.09 -10.77 10.96
N ILE A 334 10.09 -9.48 10.61
CA ILE A 334 10.57 -9.00 9.29
C ILE A 334 12.06 -9.31 9.11
N VAL A 335 12.88 -9.07 10.13
CA VAL A 335 14.32 -9.27 10.08
C VAL A 335 14.75 -10.73 10.09
N SER A 336 13.88 -11.64 10.56
CA SER A 336 14.15 -13.08 10.65
C SER A 336 13.46 -13.90 9.55
N SER A 337 13.24 -13.29 8.38
CA SER A 337 12.51 -13.94 7.27
C SER A 337 11.12 -14.45 7.67
N ARG A 338 10.46 -13.76 8.61
CA ARG A 338 9.15 -14.07 9.17
C ARG A 338 9.07 -15.34 10.02
N GLU A 339 10.21 -15.83 10.46
CA GLU A 339 10.29 -17.08 11.23
C GLU A 339 10.26 -16.83 12.76
N TYR A 340 11.01 -15.82 13.21
CA TYR A 340 11.14 -15.50 14.64
C TYR A 340 10.78 -14.05 14.90
N PRO A 341 9.68 -13.78 15.65
CA PRO A 341 9.39 -12.41 16.09
C PRO A 341 10.41 -11.98 17.14
N VAL A 342 11.09 -10.87 16.90
CA VAL A 342 12.12 -10.32 17.77
C VAL A 342 11.99 -8.83 17.96
N VAL A 343 12.44 -8.32 19.09
CA VAL A 343 12.74 -6.90 19.32
C VAL A 343 14.24 -6.72 19.16
N CYS A 344 14.63 -5.77 18.30
CA CYS A 344 16.03 -5.49 17.99
C CYS A 344 16.49 -4.22 18.69
N PHE A 345 17.71 -4.26 19.21
CA PHE A 345 18.41 -3.12 19.79
C PHE A 345 19.79 -2.98 19.15
N SER A 346 20.39 -1.79 19.25
CA SER A 346 21.77 -1.53 18.91
C SER A 346 22.57 -1.19 20.16
N ALA A 347 23.78 -1.74 20.26
CA ALA A 347 24.76 -1.32 21.28
C ALA A 347 25.66 -0.17 20.80
N VAL A 348 25.34 0.45 19.67
CA VAL A 348 26.02 1.65 19.17
C VAL A 348 25.37 2.88 19.81
N PRO A 349 26.15 3.84 20.32
CA PRO A 349 25.60 5.08 20.87
C PRO A 349 24.68 5.81 19.90
N LEU A 350 23.57 6.40 20.42
CA LEU A 350 22.53 7.02 19.61
C LEU A 350 23.08 8.05 18.63
N LEU A 351 23.97 8.94 19.07
CA LEU A 351 24.57 9.96 18.19
C LEU A 351 25.30 9.35 17.00
N ARG A 352 26.02 8.24 17.21
CA ARG A 352 26.68 7.52 16.11
C ARG A 352 25.71 6.84 15.16
N LEU A 353 24.59 6.30 15.68
CA LEU A 353 23.53 5.75 14.83
C LEU A 353 22.89 6.85 13.96
N LEU A 354 22.61 8.01 14.54
CA LEU A 354 22.02 9.13 13.81
C LEU A 354 22.98 9.71 12.76
N GLN A 355 24.29 9.70 13.00
CA GLN A 355 25.29 10.07 11.98
C GLN A 355 25.32 9.10 10.80
N GLN A 356 24.94 7.83 11.01
CA GLN A 356 24.83 6.80 9.98
C GLN A 356 23.46 6.75 9.33
N ARG A 357 22.58 7.68 9.67
CA ARG A 357 21.20 7.74 9.16
C ARG A 357 21.21 7.76 7.63
N CYS A 358 20.49 6.81 7.03
CA CYS A 358 20.43 6.64 5.59
C CYS A 358 18.99 6.39 5.15
N PHE A 359 18.56 7.08 4.09
CA PHE A 359 17.26 6.84 3.47
C PHE A 359 17.34 5.61 2.55
N ARG A 360 16.52 4.59 2.83
CA ARG A 360 16.40 3.37 2.03
C ARG A 360 15.27 3.53 1.02
N ALA A 361 15.61 3.94 -0.20
CA ALA A 361 14.63 4.20 -1.25
C ALA A 361 13.74 2.99 -1.59
N HIS A 362 14.29 1.76 -1.55
CA HIS A 362 13.55 0.54 -1.87
C HIS A 362 12.45 0.18 -0.85
N VAL A 363 12.58 0.64 0.39
CA VAL A 363 11.57 0.51 1.47
C VAL A 363 10.98 1.85 1.89
N HIS A 364 11.36 2.94 1.23
CA HIS A 364 10.84 4.29 1.43
C HIS A 364 10.85 4.76 2.90
N ARG A 365 11.96 4.55 3.61
CA ARG A 365 12.11 4.96 5.02
C ARG A 365 13.56 5.21 5.38
N TRP A 366 13.76 5.90 6.50
CA TRP A 366 15.07 6.08 7.12
C TRP A 366 15.41 4.87 8.01
N ASP A 367 16.70 4.53 8.14
CA ASP A 367 17.15 3.45 9.01
C ASP A 367 17.09 3.88 10.49
N TYR A 368 17.72 4.97 10.83
CA TYR A 368 17.78 5.47 12.20
C TYR A 368 17.05 6.79 12.29
N GLU A 369 15.84 6.75 12.86
CA GLU A 369 15.07 7.95 13.15
C GLU A 369 15.42 8.45 14.56
N PRO A 370 15.34 9.79 14.82
CA PRO A 370 15.67 10.35 16.14
C PRO A 370 14.56 10.13 17.17
N TYR A 371 13.83 9.03 17.06
CA TYR A 371 12.74 8.65 17.95
C TYR A 371 12.94 7.22 18.42
N GLY A 372 12.74 6.99 19.72
CA GLY A 372 12.87 5.63 20.21
C GLY A 372 13.00 5.51 21.72
N ILE A 373 13.44 4.35 22.14
CA ILE A 373 13.73 4.08 23.54
C ILE A 373 15.13 3.47 23.69
N ALA A 374 15.74 3.72 24.82
CA ALA A 374 16.92 2.99 25.25
C ALA A 374 16.61 2.21 26.51
N VAL A 375 17.17 1.00 26.63
CA VAL A 375 16.97 0.10 27.76
C VAL A 375 18.34 -0.33 28.27
N ARG A 376 18.50 -0.44 29.59
CA ARG A 376 19.77 -0.90 30.17
C ARG A 376 20.14 -2.29 29.66
N LEU A 377 21.38 -2.45 29.29
CA LEU A 377 21.94 -3.71 28.79
C LEU A 377 21.71 -4.89 29.75
N GLU A 378 21.87 -4.64 31.05
CA GLU A 378 21.65 -5.66 32.09
C GLU A 378 20.20 -6.15 32.12
N VAL A 379 19.25 -5.24 31.93
CA VAL A 379 17.83 -5.57 31.85
C VAL A 379 17.54 -6.41 30.61
N VAL A 380 18.07 -6.00 29.45
CA VAL A 380 17.92 -6.78 28.22
C VAL A 380 18.51 -8.17 28.36
N ARG A 381 19.68 -8.32 28.99
CA ARG A 381 20.29 -9.63 29.30
C ARG A 381 19.44 -10.48 30.23
N ARG A 382 18.93 -9.88 31.31
CA ARG A 382 18.02 -10.56 32.28
C ARG A 382 16.76 -11.09 31.60
N LEU A 383 16.27 -10.39 30.60
CA LEU A 383 15.11 -10.77 29.80
C LEU A 383 15.42 -11.71 28.62
N GLY A 384 16.61 -12.27 28.59
CA GLY A 384 17.00 -13.24 27.55
C GLY A 384 17.48 -12.61 26.23
N GLY A 385 17.75 -11.30 26.24
CA GLY A 385 18.34 -10.62 25.09
C GLY A 385 19.80 -11.04 24.89
N LEU A 386 20.17 -11.30 23.65
CA LEU A 386 21.49 -11.79 23.25
C LEU A 386 22.01 -11.03 22.02
N PRO A 387 23.36 -10.92 21.89
CA PRO A 387 23.95 -10.31 20.71
C PRO A 387 23.69 -11.17 19.46
N VAL A 388 23.56 -10.53 18.31
CA VAL A 388 23.35 -11.19 17.02
C VAL A 388 24.59 -11.98 16.61
N ILE A 389 24.36 -13.15 16.03
CA ILE A 389 25.38 -13.99 15.40
C ILE A 389 25.35 -13.69 13.90
N TYR A 390 26.44 -13.14 13.38
CA TYR A 390 26.62 -12.88 11.97
C TYR A 390 27.36 -14.03 11.31
N GLY A 391 26.87 -14.54 10.18
CA GLY A 391 27.49 -15.66 9.48
C GLY A 391 27.03 -15.79 8.04
N GLN A 392 27.56 -16.78 7.33
CA GLN A 392 27.10 -17.19 6.01
C GLN A 392 25.74 -17.95 6.14
N PRO A 393 24.92 -18.03 5.10
CA PRO A 393 23.63 -18.72 5.15
C PRO A 393 23.69 -20.13 5.74
N GLU A 394 24.78 -20.86 5.47
CA GLU A 394 25.02 -22.24 5.91
C GLU A 394 25.26 -22.33 7.44
N ASP A 395 25.74 -21.25 8.06
CA ASP A 395 26.01 -21.21 9.50
C ASP A 395 24.72 -21.23 10.33
N ARG A 396 23.60 -20.81 9.72
CA ARG A 396 22.29 -20.82 10.38
C ARG A 396 21.85 -22.23 10.78
N GLU A 397 22.12 -23.22 9.92
CA GLU A 397 21.72 -24.62 10.16
C GLU A 397 22.50 -25.26 11.29
N LYS A 398 23.71 -24.79 11.55
CA LYS A 398 24.57 -25.24 12.65
C LYS A 398 24.09 -24.73 14.01
N LEU A 399 23.22 -23.71 14.04
CA LEU A 399 22.68 -23.15 15.28
C LEU A 399 21.53 -24.00 15.82
N SER A 400 21.51 -24.17 17.15
CA SER A 400 20.35 -24.77 17.83
C SER A 400 19.08 -23.93 17.58
N SER A 401 17.92 -24.56 17.70
CA SER A 401 16.62 -23.88 17.53
C SER A 401 16.49 -22.63 18.41
N GLY A 402 16.97 -22.70 19.65
CA GLY A 402 16.99 -21.58 20.60
C GLY A 402 17.96 -20.45 20.27
N GLN A 403 18.88 -20.64 19.32
CA GLN A 403 19.83 -19.61 18.90
C GLN A 403 19.48 -18.97 17.54
N ARG A 404 18.60 -19.60 16.75
CA ARG A 404 18.29 -19.15 15.37
C ARG A 404 17.67 -17.77 15.32
N PHE A 405 16.93 -17.33 16.36
CA PHE A 405 16.34 -15.99 16.39
C PHE A 405 17.38 -14.85 16.34
N ARG A 406 18.61 -15.13 16.78
CA ARG A 406 19.70 -14.16 16.80
C ARG A 406 20.62 -14.23 15.57
N TYR A 407 20.34 -15.12 14.61
CA TYR A 407 21.14 -15.22 13.40
C TYR A 407 20.83 -14.10 12.42
N GLN A 408 21.88 -13.54 11.82
CA GLN A 408 21.80 -12.58 10.74
C GLN A 408 22.81 -12.93 9.66
N ALA A 409 22.33 -13.12 8.42
CA ALA A 409 23.22 -13.32 7.29
C ALA A 409 24.08 -12.07 7.02
N LEU A 410 25.34 -12.27 6.69
CA LEU A 410 26.23 -11.21 6.23
C LEU A 410 25.69 -10.60 4.94
N GLY A 411 25.55 -9.29 4.90
CA GLY A 411 25.09 -8.57 3.72
C GLY A 411 26.20 -8.51 2.65
N LYS A 412 25.80 -8.59 1.38
CA LYS A 412 26.75 -8.46 0.24
C LYS A 412 27.31 -7.04 0.09
N SER A 413 26.49 -6.03 0.42
CA SER A 413 26.80 -4.60 0.22
C SER A 413 26.84 -3.78 1.52
N VAL A 414 26.32 -4.31 2.63
CA VAL A 414 26.24 -3.62 3.91
C VAL A 414 26.82 -4.52 5.00
N ASP A 415 27.75 -3.98 5.76
CA ASP A 415 28.32 -4.66 6.94
C ASP A 415 27.42 -4.41 8.17
N TRP A 416 26.48 -5.33 8.41
CA TRP A 416 25.52 -5.28 9.52
C TRP A 416 26.20 -5.41 10.90
N ARG A 417 27.43 -5.91 11.00
CA ARG A 417 28.17 -6.05 12.27
C ARG A 417 28.41 -4.69 12.94
N LYS A 418 28.41 -3.61 12.15
CA LYS A 418 28.56 -2.24 12.65
C LYS A 418 27.40 -1.79 13.54
N GLU A 419 26.23 -2.44 13.42
CA GLU A 419 25.06 -2.15 14.25
C GLU A 419 25.18 -2.69 15.68
N LYS A 420 26.09 -3.67 15.90
CA LYS A 420 26.23 -4.36 17.20
C LYS A 420 24.87 -4.77 17.76
N GLU A 421 24.07 -5.42 16.91
CA GLU A 421 22.66 -5.68 17.17
C GLU A 421 22.48 -6.72 18.30
N TRP A 422 21.47 -6.48 19.12
CA TRP A 422 20.95 -7.39 20.15
C TRP A 422 19.51 -7.73 19.86
N ARG A 423 19.07 -8.94 20.19
CA ARG A 423 17.70 -9.39 19.97
C ARG A 423 17.12 -10.04 21.22
N ILE A 424 15.84 -9.70 21.50
CA ILE A 424 14.98 -10.41 22.44
C ILE A 424 13.94 -11.17 21.61
N ALA A 425 13.72 -12.45 21.91
CA ALA A 425 12.63 -13.22 21.30
C ALA A 425 11.30 -12.83 21.94
N GLY A 426 10.29 -12.53 21.09
CA GLY A 426 8.99 -12.08 21.55
C GLY A 426 8.93 -10.61 21.93
N ASN A 427 7.78 -10.19 22.49
CA ASN A 427 7.50 -8.83 22.88
C ASN A 427 8.22 -8.45 24.18
N LEU A 428 8.57 -7.17 24.33
CA LEU A 428 9.13 -6.62 25.57
C LEU A 428 8.10 -5.73 26.26
N PRO A 429 7.53 -6.16 27.41
CA PRO A 429 6.60 -5.35 28.18
C PRO A 429 7.36 -4.29 29.02
N LEU A 430 7.27 -3.02 28.63
CA LEU A 430 7.94 -1.91 29.31
C LEU A 430 7.39 -1.66 30.72
N ARG A 431 6.12 -2.00 30.98
CA ARG A 431 5.48 -1.87 32.30
C ARG A 431 6.11 -2.72 33.41
N THR A 432 6.94 -3.70 33.04
CA THR A 432 7.66 -4.56 34.02
C THR A 432 9.05 -4.03 34.35
N LEU A 433 9.47 -2.94 33.71
CA LEU A 433 10.78 -2.31 33.91
C LEU A 433 10.66 -1.17 34.92
N GLN A 434 11.78 -0.90 35.60
CA GLN A 434 11.86 0.26 36.49
C GLN A 434 12.06 1.53 35.64
N GLU A 435 11.70 2.69 36.18
CA GLU A 435 11.82 3.97 35.49
C GLU A 435 13.27 4.27 35.09
N ASP A 436 14.24 3.88 35.95
CA ASP A 436 15.65 4.05 35.68
C ASP A 436 16.22 3.10 34.63
N ASP A 437 15.49 2.07 34.25
CA ASP A 437 15.89 1.07 33.26
C ASP A 437 15.59 1.50 31.83
N VAL A 438 14.78 2.54 31.62
CA VAL A 438 14.28 2.97 30.31
C VAL A 438 14.46 4.47 30.14
N ARG A 439 14.86 4.88 28.93
CA ARG A 439 14.88 6.28 28.50
C ARG A 439 14.13 6.40 27.17
N VAL A 440 13.37 7.47 27.04
CA VAL A 440 12.68 7.83 25.79
C VAL A 440 13.46 8.99 25.16
N PHE A 441 13.65 8.94 23.85
CA PHE A 441 14.26 10.02 23.08
C PHE A 441 13.40 10.37 21.86
N ALA A 442 13.31 11.70 21.55
CA ALA A 442 12.53 12.26 20.45
C ALA A 442 13.18 13.57 19.94
#